data_ab86d22c0476c1aac10f52be253f3e33
#
_entry.id   ab86d22c0476c1aac10f52be253f3e33
#
_cell.length_a   1.000
_cell.length_b   1.000
_cell.length_c   1.000
_cell.angle_alpha   90.00
_cell.angle_beta   90.00
_cell.angle_gamma   90.00
#
_symmetry.space_group_name_H-M   'P 1'
#
loop_
_entity.id
_entity.type
_entity.pdbx_description
1 polymer ?
#
loop_
_entity_poly.entity_id
_entity_poly.type
_entity_poly.pdbx_seq_one_letter_code
_entity_poly.pdbx_strand_id
1 'polypeptide(L)'
;MSKNIKLNMSRRIRRTPYTNMVEEHGVSDFTVVNHMLLPKGFKNTVETDYWHLSKDVQIWDVSCQRQVQISGPDASKLVQKLTPRSIQKMETGKCFYIPILNESAGMINDPVS
;
A
#
# COMPACT_ATOMS: atom_id res chain seq x y z
N MET A 1 1.37 -26.38 -20.99
CA MET A 1 0.43 -26.56 -19.85
C MET A 1 0.93 -25.71 -18.70
N SER A 2 0.27 -24.58 -18.45
CA SER A 2 0.57 -23.73 -17.30
C SER A 2 0.10 -24.47 -16.05
N LYS A 3 1.02 -24.88 -15.18
CA LYS A 3 0.68 -25.35 -13.85
C LYS A 3 0.15 -24.15 -13.07
N ASN A 4 -1.15 -24.12 -12.81
CA ASN A 4 -1.73 -23.21 -11.84
C ASN A 4 -1.07 -23.50 -10.48
N ILE A 5 -0.09 -22.70 -10.12
CA ILE A 5 0.51 -22.72 -8.79
C ILE A 5 -0.54 -22.19 -7.83
N LYS A 6 -1.26 -23.09 -7.16
CA LYS A 6 -2.08 -22.72 -6.00
C LYS A 6 -1.14 -22.32 -4.89
N LEU A 7 -1.05 -21.02 -4.62
CA LEU A 7 -0.38 -20.51 -3.43
C LEU A 7 -1.09 -21.07 -2.20
N ASN A 8 -0.39 -21.93 -1.46
CA ASN A 8 -0.89 -22.41 -0.17
C ASN A 8 -0.70 -21.28 0.85
N MET A 9 -1.79 -20.54 1.10
CA MET A 9 -1.76 -19.35 1.95
C MET A 9 -1.79 -19.76 3.43
N SER A 10 -0.76 -19.36 4.15
CA SER A 10 -0.81 -19.45 5.61
C SER A 10 -1.90 -18.52 6.15
N ARG A 11 -2.44 -18.81 7.33
CA ARG A 11 -3.41 -17.93 8.01
C ARG A 11 -2.88 -16.51 8.28
N ARG A 12 -1.58 -16.31 8.15
CA ARG A 12 -0.90 -15.01 8.35
C ARG A 12 -0.86 -14.15 7.10
N ILE A 13 -1.13 -14.72 5.91
CA ILE A 13 -1.14 -14.00 4.64
C ILE A 13 -2.58 -13.91 4.17
N ARG A 14 -3.02 -12.70 3.87
CA ARG A 14 -4.38 -12.40 3.43
C ARG A 14 -4.40 -12.06 1.95
N ARG A 15 -5.53 -12.34 1.33
CA ARG A 15 -5.85 -11.85 -0.02
C ARG A 15 -6.49 -10.47 0.08
N THR A 16 -6.24 -9.63 -0.90
CA THR A 16 -6.98 -8.37 -1.07
C THR A 16 -8.34 -8.66 -1.73
N PRO A 17 -9.30 -7.73 -1.71
CA PRO A 17 -10.54 -7.87 -2.46
C PRO A 17 -10.32 -8.01 -3.98
N TYR A 18 -9.17 -7.57 -4.48
CA TYR A 18 -8.83 -7.56 -5.91
C TYR A 18 -7.93 -8.72 -6.33
N THR A 19 -7.43 -9.55 -5.41
CA THR A 19 -6.45 -10.61 -5.72
C THR A 19 -6.95 -11.56 -6.82
N ASN A 20 -8.23 -11.93 -6.84
CA ASN A 20 -8.78 -12.79 -7.89
C ASN A 20 -8.66 -12.15 -9.27
N MET A 21 -9.03 -10.87 -9.37
CA MET A 21 -8.94 -10.13 -10.64
C MET A 21 -7.49 -9.95 -11.09
N VAL A 22 -6.58 -9.73 -10.15
CA VAL A 22 -5.14 -9.65 -10.42
C VAL A 22 -4.60 -10.99 -10.96
N GLU A 23 -5.07 -12.12 -10.39
CA GLU A 23 -4.74 -13.47 -10.88
C GLU A 23 -5.28 -13.71 -12.30
N GLU A 24 -6.51 -13.29 -12.58
CA GLU A 24 -7.13 -13.37 -13.91
C GLU A 24 -6.38 -12.53 -14.96
N HIS A 25 -5.85 -11.39 -14.57
CA HIS A 25 -4.99 -10.55 -15.42
C HIS A 25 -3.60 -11.13 -15.65
N GLY A 26 -3.28 -12.25 -15.02
CA GLY A 26 -2.04 -13.00 -15.30
C GLY A 26 -0.83 -12.45 -14.56
N VAL A 27 -1.02 -12.10 -13.30
CA VAL A 27 0.10 -11.80 -12.39
C VAL A 27 1.11 -12.94 -12.41
N SER A 28 2.39 -12.61 -12.50
CA SER A 28 3.48 -13.58 -12.52
C SER A 28 3.92 -13.98 -11.12
N ASP A 29 3.91 -13.05 -10.20
CA ASP A 29 4.32 -13.28 -8.83
C ASP A 29 3.76 -12.23 -7.85
N PHE A 30 3.79 -12.58 -6.55
CA PHE A 30 3.36 -11.73 -5.46
C PHE A 30 4.48 -11.51 -4.46
N THR A 31 4.44 -10.35 -3.81
CA THR A 31 5.15 -10.10 -2.55
C THR A 31 4.13 -9.96 -1.42
N VAL A 32 4.61 -9.80 -0.19
CA VAL A 32 3.75 -9.63 0.99
C VAL A 32 4.04 -8.29 1.65
N VAL A 33 3.01 -7.48 1.76
CA VAL A 33 3.03 -6.19 2.46
C VAL A 33 1.86 -6.15 3.45
N ASN A 34 2.12 -5.76 4.70
CA ASN A 34 1.12 -5.72 5.76
C ASN A 34 0.33 -7.03 5.93
N HIS A 35 1.00 -8.18 5.77
CA HIS A 35 0.40 -9.52 5.77
C HIS A 35 -0.62 -9.76 4.63
N MET A 36 -0.57 -9.00 3.56
CA MET A 36 -1.44 -9.14 2.39
C MET A 36 -0.62 -9.39 1.13
N LEU A 37 -1.20 -10.12 0.18
CA LEU A 37 -0.59 -10.32 -1.14
C LEU A 37 -0.62 -8.99 -1.89
N LEU A 38 0.55 -8.58 -2.38
CA LEU A 38 0.72 -7.45 -3.29
C LEU A 38 1.25 -8.00 -4.62
N PRO A 39 0.59 -7.74 -5.76
CA PRO A 39 1.12 -8.14 -7.06
C PRO A 39 2.46 -7.46 -7.30
N LYS A 40 3.46 -8.23 -7.74
CA LYS A 40 4.83 -7.77 -7.96
C LYS A 40 5.15 -7.61 -9.44
N GLY A 41 4.59 -8.44 -10.28
CA GLY A 41 4.84 -8.41 -11.71
C GLY A 41 3.74 -9.07 -12.52
N PHE A 42 3.69 -8.71 -13.78
CA PHE A 42 2.81 -9.26 -14.80
C PHE A 42 3.64 -9.77 -15.98
N LYS A 43 2.98 -10.14 -17.08
CA LYS A 43 3.65 -10.70 -18.26
C LYS A 43 4.54 -9.70 -19.01
N ASN A 44 4.30 -8.40 -18.82
CA ASN A 44 5.06 -7.37 -19.50
C ASN A 44 6.48 -7.24 -18.95
N THR A 45 7.36 -6.68 -19.75
CA THR A 45 8.69 -6.30 -19.28
C THR A 45 8.60 -4.97 -18.49
N VAL A 46 9.56 -4.75 -17.61
CA VAL A 46 9.68 -3.47 -16.87
C VAL A 46 9.76 -2.28 -17.82
N GLU A 47 10.44 -2.42 -18.95
CA GLU A 47 10.53 -1.38 -19.97
C GLU A 47 9.16 -1.06 -20.59
N THR A 48 8.39 -2.08 -20.93
CA THR A 48 7.03 -1.91 -21.47
C THR A 48 6.14 -1.18 -20.47
N ASP A 49 6.17 -1.58 -19.20
CA ASP A 49 5.37 -0.97 -18.14
C ASP A 49 5.80 0.47 -17.86
N TYR A 50 7.11 0.76 -17.93
CA TYR A 50 7.65 2.11 -17.78
C TYR A 50 7.12 3.04 -18.88
N TRP A 51 7.19 2.61 -20.13
CA TRP A 51 6.70 3.43 -21.24
C TRP A 51 5.18 3.60 -21.24
N HIS A 52 4.45 2.57 -20.82
CA HIS A 52 3.00 2.67 -20.61
C HIS A 52 2.69 3.69 -19.51
N LEU A 53 3.34 3.60 -18.34
CA LEU A 53 3.18 4.56 -17.25
C LEU A 53 3.48 6.01 -17.69
N SER A 54 4.45 6.19 -18.59
CA SER A 54 4.89 7.53 -19.05
C SER A 54 3.94 8.16 -20.07
N LYS A 55 3.15 7.37 -20.80
CA LYS A 55 2.32 7.82 -21.92
C LYS A 55 0.82 7.62 -21.71
N ASP A 56 0.46 6.69 -20.87
CA ASP A 56 -0.89 6.21 -20.66
C ASP A 56 -1.24 6.17 -19.15
N VAL A 57 -2.40 5.61 -18.81
CA VAL A 57 -2.88 5.46 -17.45
C VAL A 57 -2.63 4.04 -16.96
N GLN A 58 -2.15 3.90 -15.73
CA GLN A 58 -2.01 2.61 -15.05
C GLN A 58 -2.90 2.52 -13.82
N ILE A 59 -3.34 1.30 -13.53
CA ILE A 59 -4.09 0.96 -12.30
C ILE A 59 -3.22 0.04 -11.45
N TRP A 60 -3.14 0.34 -10.17
CA TRP A 60 -2.33 -0.40 -9.20
C TRP A 60 -3.22 -0.93 -8.08
N ASP A 61 -3.10 -2.22 -7.75
CA ASP A 61 -3.69 -2.76 -6.51
C ASP A 61 -2.81 -2.39 -5.32
N VAL A 62 -3.22 -1.39 -4.57
CA VAL A 62 -2.57 -0.93 -3.33
C VAL A 62 -3.40 -1.25 -2.08
N SER A 63 -4.37 -2.15 -2.18
CA SER A 63 -5.27 -2.51 -1.07
C SER A 63 -4.57 -3.24 0.09
N CYS A 64 -3.29 -3.61 -0.08
CA CYS A 64 -2.43 -4.07 1.02
C CYS A 64 -2.10 -2.94 2.02
N GLN A 65 -2.27 -1.69 1.66
CA GLN A 65 -2.10 -0.55 2.56
C GLN A 65 -3.33 -0.43 3.45
N ARG A 66 -3.13 -0.65 4.74
CA ARG A 66 -4.22 -0.65 5.72
C ARG A 66 -4.54 0.77 6.17
N GLN A 67 -5.80 0.99 6.49
CA GLN A 67 -6.29 2.26 6.98
C GLN A 67 -6.52 2.20 8.49
N VAL A 68 -6.19 3.28 9.18
CA VAL A 68 -6.48 3.49 10.60
C VAL A 68 -7.24 4.80 10.73
N GLN A 69 -8.46 4.72 11.22
CA GLN A 69 -9.26 5.90 11.51
C GLN A 69 -8.92 6.42 12.91
N ILE A 70 -8.59 7.70 13.02
CA ILE A 70 -8.40 8.41 14.28
C ILE A 70 -9.51 9.47 14.38
N SER A 71 -10.36 9.35 15.39
CA SER A 71 -11.52 10.23 15.57
C SER A 71 -11.65 10.70 17.01
N GLY A 72 -12.30 11.84 17.20
CA GLY A 72 -12.54 12.44 18.50
C GLY A 72 -11.96 13.85 18.61
N PRO A 73 -12.26 14.58 19.70
CA PRO A 73 -11.88 16.00 19.86
C PRO A 73 -10.35 16.21 19.91
N ASP A 74 -9.60 15.21 20.30
CA ASP A 74 -8.13 15.28 20.41
C ASP A 74 -7.41 14.50 19.28
N ALA A 75 -8.10 14.06 18.23
CA ALA A 75 -7.52 13.30 17.13
C ALA A 75 -6.29 14.00 16.51
N SER A 76 -6.41 15.29 16.19
CA SER A 76 -5.30 16.07 15.63
C SER A 76 -4.12 16.20 16.61
N LYS A 77 -4.40 16.35 17.91
CA LYS A 77 -3.33 16.40 18.91
C LYS A 77 -2.57 15.08 19.00
N LEU A 78 -3.28 13.95 18.91
CA LEU A 78 -2.65 12.64 18.89
C LEU A 78 -1.76 12.48 17.65
N VAL A 79 -2.29 12.78 16.47
CA VAL A 79 -1.51 12.70 15.22
C VAL A 79 -0.27 13.60 15.28
N GLN A 80 -0.40 14.84 15.79
CA GLN A 80 0.76 15.73 15.94
C GLN A 80 1.85 15.18 16.87
N LYS A 81 1.48 14.37 17.88
CA LYS A 81 2.46 13.72 18.75
C LYS A 81 3.21 12.56 18.09
N LEU A 82 2.62 11.94 17.09
CA LEU A 82 3.19 10.77 16.39
C LEU A 82 4.17 11.18 15.29
N THR A 83 4.09 12.42 14.79
CA THR A 83 4.90 12.88 13.66
C THR A 83 5.68 14.15 14.01
N PRO A 84 6.93 14.28 13.54
CA PRO A 84 7.70 15.52 13.67
C PRO A 84 7.20 16.61 12.69
N ARG A 85 6.34 16.24 11.73
CA ARG A 85 5.83 17.17 10.73
C ARG A 85 4.66 17.97 11.29
N SER A 86 4.64 19.29 11.07
CA SER A 86 3.49 20.11 11.44
C SER A 86 2.26 19.72 10.62
N ILE A 87 1.18 19.33 11.29
CA ILE A 87 -0.10 18.99 10.67
C ILE A 87 -1.04 20.19 10.54
N GLN A 88 -0.62 21.38 10.95
CA GLN A 88 -1.45 22.60 10.88
C GLN A 88 -1.88 22.97 9.45
N LYS A 89 -1.15 22.47 8.45
CA LYS A 89 -1.44 22.68 7.01
C LYS A 89 -2.27 21.56 6.40
N MET A 90 -2.69 20.58 7.20
CA MET A 90 -3.58 19.52 6.70
C MET A 90 -4.97 20.09 6.44
N GLU A 91 -5.48 19.82 5.27
CA GLU A 91 -6.81 20.26 4.84
C GLU A 91 -7.63 19.03 4.43
N THR A 92 -8.92 19.07 4.68
CA THR A 92 -9.85 18.01 4.25
C THR A 92 -9.76 17.80 2.73
N GLY A 93 -9.64 16.54 2.32
CA GLY A 93 -9.55 16.16 0.91
C GLY A 93 -8.14 16.22 0.31
N LYS A 94 -7.13 16.56 1.13
CA LYS A 94 -5.71 16.51 0.70
C LYS A 94 -4.96 15.42 1.44
N CYS A 95 -4.18 14.63 0.68
CA CYS A 95 -3.27 13.65 1.26
C CYS A 95 -2.02 14.33 1.82
N PHE A 96 -1.59 13.89 3.00
CA PHE A 96 -0.44 14.43 3.69
C PHE A 96 0.45 13.30 4.22
N TYR A 97 1.72 13.28 3.82
CA TYR A 97 2.67 12.28 4.29
C TYR A 97 3.07 12.56 5.74
N ILE A 98 2.89 11.57 6.61
CA ILE A 98 3.08 11.70 8.06
C ILE A 98 4.05 10.62 8.55
N PRO A 99 5.37 10.82 8.52
CA PRO A 99 6.30 9.85 9.10
C PRO A 99 6.09 9.73 10.61
N ILE A 100 5.96 8.51 11.09
CA ILE A 100 5.88 8.18 12.51
C ILE A 100 7.26 7.74 12.99
N LEU A 101 7.80 8.41 13.98
CA LEU A 101 9.11 8.17 14.51
C LEU A 101 9.07 7.64 15.95
N ASN A 102 10.10 6.89 16.32
CA ASN A 102 10.38 6.55 17.71
C ASN A 102 11.23 7.64 18.40
N GLU A 103 11.51 7.45 19.68
CA GLU A 103 12.29 8.39 20.50
C GLU A 103 13.72 8.60 20.02
N SER A 104 14.27 7.64 19.27
CA SER A 104 15.61 7.71 18.66
C SER A 104 15.59 8.26 17.22
N ALA A 105 14.49 8.89 16.80
CA ALA A 105 14.25 9.37 15.43
C ALA A 105 14.28 8.28 14.34
N GLY A 106 14.18 7.00 14.73
CA GLY A 106 14.00 5.89 13.80
C GLY A 106 12.57 5.85 13.26
N MET A 107 12.42 5.61 11.97
CA MET A 107 11.10 5.51 11.34
C MET A 107 10.39 4.22 11.75
N ILE A 108 9.21 4.33 12.35
CA ILE A 108 8.33 3.22 12.69
C ILE A 108 7.40 2.90 11.51
N ASN A 109 6.82 3.93 10.89
CA ASN A 109 5.90 3.83 9.78
C ASN A 109 5.87 5.12 8.99
N ASP A 110 5.42 5.06 7.74
CA ASP A 110 5.35 6.17 6.81
C ASP A 110 3.95 6.36 6.19
N PRO A 111 2.90 6.52 6.99
CA PRO A 111 1.54 6.64 6.51
C PRO A 111 1.30 7.93 5.72
N VAL A 112 0.26 7.88 4.89
CA VAL A 112 -0.37 9.04 4.24
C VAL A 112 -1.73 9.25 4.89
N SER A 113 -2.02 10.49 5.28
CA SER A 113 -3.29 10.89 5.89
C SER A 113 -4.03 11.88 5.00
#